data_16ac447f4efa9f9ff034d9d31872d495
#
_entry.id   16ac447f4efa9f9ff034d9d31872d495
#
_cell.length_a   1.000
_cell.length_b   1.000
_cell.length_c   1.000
_cell.angle_alpha   90.00
_cell.angle_beta   90.00
_cell.angle_gamma   90.00
#
_symmetry.space_group_name_H-M   'P 1'
#
loop_
_entity.id
_entity.type
_entity.pdbx_description
1 polymer ?
#
loop_
_entity_poly.entity_id
_entity_poly.type
_entity_poly.pdbx_seq_one_letter_code
_entity_poly.pdbx_strand_id
1 'polypeptide(L)'
;MNIFKLISKCTLAVGLAVVSSCHDRLDEINVNPNGVDLSMANPNLLMPTVMSGAAMEYLKLGYGDAGGVAQHIQHDGWYNGINYYDWGPQDWTTWYNLLRNNQLLLERSTAMDSKFHLGVALTMKSFIFGIITDLWGDAPYTEALSGSKPDGTLTPVYDSQETIYKGIIEDLKRASAHFETKDNSAYLANYDLYYAGDPAKWQKFANSLLLRYYMRVSAKLPDLAKAGIESIYTSGIYLKSPAEDAVLNYLGTSADFSWPGATQWDAEQSNFRRKKPSATLVTKLLDNNDPRLTVWVNPVHVQWVADETLTTALDEFIRKDGVIQTGVKSLTDIQYQTQIKAGAKFTRHFNPKLYTGTGTDAINTGLYVGLPAGMRQPDFYNRNPTTGQIVQNQHVSQLADVYRGSTGGILKARLMSASETSFILAEAALKGWSVGAAKQHYESGIKNSLTTWGVDSKYDTYIKESKVAFDNTLAQIIGQKWLASWTVGTEAWFDFRRTGLPALVPGNASAEPVLPVRFNYGDNTMNFNSVNSDAAVNRLEVTSHSGLRGKNSQWSKPWIVQGTGKPW
;
A
#
# COMPACT_ATOMS: atom_id res chain seq x y z
N MET A 1 7.75 47.80 71.44
CA MET A 1 6.77 47.04 70.61
C MET A 1 6.79 47.37 69.10
N ASN A 2 7.74 48.16 68.62
CA ASN A 2 7.74 48.58 67.20
C ASN A 2 8.86 47.94 66.30
N ILE A 3 9.92 47.40 66.94
CA ILE A 3 11.04 46.83 66.17
C ILE A 3 10.68 45.45 65.59
N PHE A 4 9.94 44.61 66.34
CA PHE A 4 9.50 43.30 65.85
C PHE A 4 8.51 43.36 64.67
N LYS A 5 7.66 44.39 64.60
CA LYS A 5 6.74 44.62 63.49
C LYS A 5 7.44 45.11 62.22
N LEU A 6 8.55 45.79 62.36
CA LEU A 6 9.35 46.28 61.24
C LEU A 6 10.17 45.16 60.64
N ILE A 7 10.77 44.30 61.46
CA ILE A 7 11.54 43.11 61.01
C ILE A 7 10.61 42.09 60.29
N SER A 8 9.41 41.87 60.83
CA SER A 8 8.44 40.96 60.20
C SER A 8 7.96 41.44 58.80
N LYS A 9 7.81 42.77 58.63
CA LYS A 9 7.45 43.37 57.33
C LYS A 9 8.59 43.36 56.34
N CYS A 10 9.81 43.55 56.75
CA CYS A 10 10.98 43.45 55.89
C CYS A 10 11.28 42.03 55.49
N THR A 11 11.09 41.03 56.35
CA THR A 11 11.28 39.60 56.03
C THR A 11 10.19 39.10 55.04
N LEU A 12 8.96 39.60 55.16
CA LEU A 12 7.88 39.27 54.24
C LEU A 12 8.09 39.90 52.85
N ALA A 13 8.60 41.15 52.79
CA ALA A 13 8.91 41.84 51.54
C ALA A 13 10.10 41.22 50.80
N VAL A 14 11.13 40.77 51.51
CA VAL A 14 12.28 40.05 50.94
C VAL A 14 11.86 38.64 50.49
N GLY A 15 10.96 37.94 51.21
CA GLY A 15 10.43 36.67 50.82
C GLY A 15 9.59 36.74 49.54
N LEU A 16 8.80 37.79 49.34
CA LEU A 16 8.00 38.00 48.11
C LEU A 16 8.87 38.42 46.92
N ALA A 17 9.97 39.16 47.13
CA ALA A 17 10.88 39.56 46.06
C ALA A 17 11.73 38.38 45.52
N VAL A 18 11.99 37.36 46.33
CA VAL A 18 12.75 36.18 45.93
C VAL A 18 11.88 35.20 45.11
N VAL A 19 10.57 35.19 45.32
CA VAL A 19 9.66 34.30 44.58
C VAL A 19 9.33 34.83 43.17
N SER A 20 9.36 36.14 42.97
CA SER A 20 9.15 36.76 41.64
C SER A 20 10.39 36.76 40.75
N SER A 21 11.59 36.52 41.27
CA SER A 21 12.85 36.50 40.51
C SER A 21 13.14 35.14 39.80
N CYS A 22 12.38 34.10 40.12
CA CYS A 22 12.61 32.77 39.52
C CYS A 22 11.75 32.48 38.30
N HIS A 23 10.75 33.29 37.98
CA HIS A 23 9.83 32.98 36.90
C HIS A 23 10.43 33.26 35.51
N ASP A 24 11.11 34.37 35.34
CA ASP A 24 11.70 34.76 34.05
C ASP A 24 12.93 33.92 33.64
N ARG A 25 13.62 33.31 34.63
CA ARG A 25 14.76 32.41 34.34
C ARG A 25 14.39 30.97 34.07
N LEU A 26 13.22 30.51 34.47
CA LEU A 26 12.79 29.14 34.24
C LEU A 26 12.42 28.92 32.77
N ASP A 27 11.89 29.93 32.11
CA ASP A 27 11.59 29.85 30.67
C ASP A 27 12.86 29.81 29.82
N GLU A 28 13.91 30.59 30.21
CA GLU A 28 15.22 30.53 29.53
C GLU A 28 15.98 29.22 29.78
N ILE A 29 15.87 28.63 30.98
CA ILE A 29 16.53 27.34 31.32
C ILE A 29 15.80 26.15 30.71
N ASN A 30 14.50 26.24 30.47
CA ASN A 30 13.70 25.20 29.80
C ASN A 30 13.85 25.22 28.28
N VAL A 31 14.43 26.23 27.68
CA VAL A 31 14.80 26.18 26.27
C VAL A 31 16.03 25.28 26.14
N ASN A 32 15.84 24.09 25.58
CA ASN A 32 16.96 23.20 25.26
C ASN A 32 17.90 23.91 24.27
N PRO A 33 19.12 24.34 24.69
CA PRO A 33 20.02 25.11 23.81
C PRO A 33 20.53 24.31 22.63
N ASN A 34 20.35 22.97 22.67
CA ASN A 34 20.62 22.06 21.58
C ASN A 34 19.31 21.65 20.82
N GLY A 35 18.17 22.19 21.24
CA GLY A 35 16.90 21.98 20.52
C GLY A 35 16.91 22.80 19.23
N VAL A 36 16.58 22.15 18.11
CA VAL A 36 16.36 22.89 16.86
C VAL A 36 15.14 23.79 17.05
N ASP A 37 15.33 25.11 16.90
CA ASP A 37 14.19 26.03 16.83
C ASP A 37 13.34 25.66 15.59
N LEU A 38 12.19 25.08 15.83
CA LEU A 38 11.27 24.64 14.77
C LEU A 38 10.84 25.82 13.87
N SER A 39 10.86 27.06 14.41
CA SER A 39 10.56 28.25 13.60
C SER A 39 11.63 28.56 12.56
N MET A 40 12.83 27.98 12.70
CA MET A 40 13.96 28.14 11.77
C MET A 40 14.15 26.90 10.87
N ALA A 41 13.32 25.86 11.01
CA ALA A 41 13.44 24.67 10.21
C ALA A 41 13.30 24.99 8.71
N ASN A 42 14.25 24.49 7.92
CA ASN A 42 14.22 24.68 6.46
C ASN A 42 13.27 23.67 5.81
N PRO A 43 12.26 24.11 5.02
CA PRO A 43 11.34 23.22 4.32
C PRO A 43 12.02 22.12 3.49
N ASN A 44 13.15 22.42 2.85
CA ASN A 44 13.91 21.43 2.08
C ASN A 44 14.35 20.23 2.92
N LEU A 45 14.74 20.43 4.19
CA LEU A 45 15.19 19.34 5.07
C LEU A 45 14.02 18.48 5.59
N LEU A 46 12.80 19.01 5.59
CA LEU A 46 11.61 18.30 6.05
C LEU A 46 11.01 17.39 4.95
N MET A 47 11.12 17.80 3.69
CA MET A 47 10.55 17.06 2.54
C MET A 47 10.99 15.60 2.47
N PRO A 48 12.30 15.25 2.53
CA PRO A 48 12.73 13.86 2.37
C PRO A 48 12.11 12.92 3.39
N THR A 49 11.98 13.35 4.66
CA THR A 49 11.37 12.55 5.73
C THR A 49 9.92 12.23 5.44
N VAL A 50 9.13 13.22 5.01
CA VAL A 50 7.72 13.02 4.67
C VAL A 50 7.58 12.13 3.43
N MET A 51 8.36 12.39 2.40
CA MET A 51 8.28 11.69 1.12
C MET A 51 8.72 10.23 1.25
N SER A 52 9.91 9.97 1.83
CA SER A 52 10.41 8.61 2.00
C SER A 52 9.50 7.80 2.94
N GLY A 53 9.14 8.36 4.09
CA GLY A 53 8.29 7.67 5.05
C GLY A 53 6.93 7.30 4.47
N ALA A 54 6.25 8.23 3.79
CA ALA A 54 4.94 7.96 3.17
C ALA A 54 5.05 6.89 2.07
N ALA A 55 6.07 6.96 1.21
CA ALA A 55 6.26 5.99 0.13
C ALA A 55 6.58 4.58 0.66
N MET A 56 7.43 4.48 1.67
CA MET A 56 7.84 3.20 2.26
C MET A 56 6.68 2.53 3.00
N GLU A 57 5.93 3.28 3.83
CA GLU A 57 4.76 2.73 4.52
C GLU A 57 3.64 2.34 3.53
N TYR A 58 3.45 3.11 2.46
CA TYR A 58 2.49 2.77 1.43
C TYR A 58 2.86 1.48 0.68
N LEU A 59 4.14 1.31 0.32
CA LEU A 59 4.61 0.05 -0.28
C LEU A 59 4.50 -1.11 0.71
N LYS A 60 4.90 -0.92 1.97
CA LYS A 60 4.81 -1.94 3.01
C LYS A 60 3.36 -2.46 3.16
N LEU A 61 2.40 -1.55 3.14
CA LEU A 61 0.97 -1.89 3.15
C LEU A 61 0.55 -2.62 1.86
N GLY A 62 0.86 -2.05 0.69
CA GLY A 62 0.43 -2.55 -0.62
C GLY A 62 1.09 -3.87 -1.04
N TYR A 63 2.31 -4.12 -0.55
CA TYR A 63 3.08 -5.35 -0.77
C TYR A 63 3.04 -6.29 0.46
N GLY A 64 2.16 -5.99 1.42
CA GLY A 64 1.87 -6.70 2.65
C GLY A 64 0.39 -7.02 2.78
N ASP A 65 -0.25 -6.54 3.85
CA ASP A 65 -1.64 -6.87 4.21
C ASP A 65 -2.65 -6.54 3.12
N ALA A 66 -2.55 -5.36 2.50
CA ALA A 66 -3.41 -4.99 1.38
C ALA A 66 -3.14 -5.85 0.13
N GLY A 67 -1.89 -6.24 -0.12
CA GLY A 67 -1.54 -7.18 -1.17
C GLY A 67 -2.10 -8.58 -0.93
N GLY A 68 -2.20 -8.99 0.33
CA GLY A 68 -2.83 -10.25 0.75
C GLY A 68 -4.34 -10.26 0.49
N VAL A 69 -5.05 -9.23 0.92
CA VAL A 69 -6.51 -9.12 0.73
C VAL A 69 -6.87 -8.88 -0.73
N ALA A 70 -6.04 -8.15 -1.48
CA ALA A 70 -6.17 -8.02 -2.92
C ALA A 70 -5.80 -9.30 -3.69
N GLN A 71 -5.32 -10.32 -2.99
CA GLN A 71 -4.90 -11.60 -3.55
C GLN A 71 -3.81 -11.46 -4.64
N HIS A 72 -2.92 -10.50 -4.48
CA HIS A 72 -1.68 -10.44 -5.26
C HIS A 72 -0.64 -11.42 -4.70
N ILE A 73 -0.52 -11.47 -3.38
CA ILE A 73 0.42 -12.33 -2.66
C ILE A 73 -0.30 -13.17 -1.61
N GLN A 74 0.35 -14.24 -1.20
CA GLN A 74 0.06 -15.04 -0.01
C GLN A 74 1.37 -15.40 0.67
N HIS A 75 1.32 -15.88 1.90
CA HIS A 75 2.49 -16.36 2.63
C HIS A 75 2.40 -17.86 2.89
N ASP A 76 3.53 -18.57 2.80
CA ASP A 76 3.65 -19.98 3.21
C ASP A 76 4.28 -20.14 4.60
N GLY A 77 4.58 -19.03 5.28
CA GLY A 77 5.02 -18.94 6.66
C GLY A 77 4.63 -17.58 7.26
N TRP A 78 4.30 -17.51 8.56
CA TRP A 78 3.78 -16.31 9.24
C TRP A 78 2.61 -15.67 8.49
N TYR A 79 1.59 -16.47 8.28
CA TYR A 79 0.56 -16.20 7.28
C TYR A 79 -0.74 -15.59 7.84
N ASN A 80 -0.93 -15.52 9.17
CA ASN A 80 -2.23 -15.17 9.77
C ASN A 80 -2.78 -13.83 9.27
N GLY A 81 -1.97 -12.75 9.32
CA GLY A 81 -2.40 -11.43 8.85
C GLY A 81 -2.66 -11.39 7.35
N ILE A 82 -1.72 -11.92 6.56
CA ILE A 82 -1.76 -11.84 5.09
C ILE A 82 -2.83 -12.76 4.49
N ASN A 83 -2.90 -14.04 4.95
CA ASN A 83 -3.77 -15.04 4.34
C ASN A 83 -5.15 -15.11 4.97
N TYR A 84 -5.25 -14.89 6.30
CA TYR A 84 -6.50 -15.07 7.04
C TYR A 84 -7.20 -13.76 7.37
N TYR A 85 -6.50 -12.63 7.08
CA TYR A 85 -6.99 -11.28 7.38
C TYR A 85 -7.20 -11.08 8.89
N ASP A 86 -6.45 -11.79 9.72
CA ASP A 86 -6.49 -11.69 11.18
C ASP A 86 -5.55 -10.58 11.65
N TRP A 87 -5.93 -9.34 11.33
CA TRP A 87 -5.09 -8.17 11.60
C TRP A 87 -5.18 -7.66 13.05
N GLY A 88 -6.30 -7.92 13.72
CA GLY A 88 -6.62 -7.28 14.99
C GLY A 88 -6.79 -5.75 14.86
N PRO A 89 -6.81 -5.03 15.99
CA PRO A 89 -6.81 -3.57 16.01
C PRO A 89 -5.53 -3.01 15.39
N GLN A 90 -5.67 -2.01 14.49
CA GLN A 90 -4.54 -1.43 13.75
C GLN A 90 -4.22 -0.02 14.22
N ASP A 91 -2.95 0.26 14.42
CA ASP A 91 -2.44 1.56 14.86
C ASP A 91 -2.11 2.46 13.65
N TRP A 92 -2.50 3.72 13.72
CA TRP A 92 -2.21 4.73 12.70
C TRP A 92 -1.12 5.73 13.09
N THR A 93 -0.42 5.47 14.21
CA THR A 93 0.61 6.38 14.77
C THR A 93 1.67 6.76 13.76
N THR A 94 2.15 5.81 12.95
CA THR A 94 3.14 6.08 11.91
C THR A 94 2.64 7.13 10.91
N TRP A 95 1.39 7.03 10.47
CA TRP A 95 0.79 7.97 9.53
C TRP A 95 0.64 9.38 10.15
N TYR A 96 0.20 9.47 11.42
CA TYR A 96 0.11 10.76 12.12
C TYR A 96 1.48 11.35 12.45
N ASN A 97 2.51 10.55 12.67
CA ASN A 97 3.89 11.03 12.80
C ASN A 97 4.40 11.67 11.50
N LEU A 98 4.08 11.06 10.35
CA LEU A 98 4.39 11.66 9.04
C LEU A 98 3.61 12.97 8.83
N LEU A 99 2.33 13.00 9.21
CA LEU A 99 1.51 14.22 9.15
C LEU A 99 2.06 15.32 10.06
N ARG A 100 2.62 15.00 11.22
CA ARG A 100 3.26 16.00 12.11
C ARG A 100 4.46 16.64 11.43
N ASN A 101 5.34 15.85 10.81
CA ASN A 101 6.46 16.39 10.04
C ASN A 101 5.97 17.21 8.83
N ASN A 102 4.91 16.75 8.17
CA ASN A 102 4.32 17.48 7.05
C ASN A 102 3.59 18.77 7.48
N GLN A 103 3.01 18.79 8.68
CA GLN A 103 2.43 20.03 9.26
C GLN A 103 3.50 21.09 9.48
N LEU A 104 4.66 20.70 10.01
CA LEU A 104 5.79 21.61 10.15
C LEU A 104 6.28 22.10 8.77
N LEU A 105 6.37 21.21 7.78
CA LEU A 105 6.69 21.59 6.41
C LEU A 105 5.69 22.64 5.88
N LEU A 106 4.39 22.42 6.07
CA LEU A 106 3.33 23.35 5.64
C LEU A 106 3.45 24.70 6.34
N GLU A 107 3.66 24.74 7.66
CA GLU A 107 3.80 25.96 8.46
C GLU A 107 5.03 26.76 8.03
N ARG A 108 6.18 26.10 7.84
CA ARG A 108 7.41 26.75 7.38
C ARG A 108 7.28 27.28 5.95
N SER A 109 6.66 26.49 5.06
CA SER A 109 6.42 26.89 3.68
C SER A 109 5.47 28.09 3.59
N THR A 110 4.49 28.17 4.49
CA THR A 110 3.57 29.31 4.61
C THR A 110 4.30 30.56 5.07
N ALA A 111 5.12 30.46 6.13
CA ALA A 111 5.90 31.58 6.66
C ALA A 111 6.90 32.15 5.64
N MET A 112 7.40 31.33 4.72
CA MET A 112 8.34 31.71 3.66
C MET A 112 7.66 32.07 2.34
N ASP A 113 6.34 31.96 2.25
CA ASP A 113 5.54 32.06 1.01
C ASP A 113 6.09 31.22 -0.15
N SER A 114 6.69 30.06 0.16
CA SER A 114 7.29 29.19 -0.85
C SER A 114 6.23 28.35 -1.55
N LYS A 115 5.84 28.73 -2.76
CA LYS A 115 4.77 28.07 -3.53
C LYS A 115 5.06 26.59 -3.80
N PHE A 116 6.30 26.25 -4.18
CA PHE A 116 6.69 24.88 -4.42
C PHE A 116 6.49 23.99 -3.17
N HIS A 117 7.05 24.40 -2.02
CA HIS A 117 6.95 23.62 -0.79
C HIS A 117 5.51 23.56 -0.26
N LEU A 118 4.71 24.63 -0.42
CA LEU A 118 3.27 24.62 -0.11
C LEU A 118 2.54 23.56 -0.94
N GLY A 119 2.78 23.52 -2.24
CA GLY A 119 2.22 22.51 -3.13
C GLY A 119 2.58 21.08 -2.71
N VAL A 120 3.87 20.84 -2.38
CA VAL A 120 4.35 19.53 -1.89
C VAL A 120 3.66 19.16 -0.58
N ALA A 121 3.65 20.05 0.40
CA ALA A 121 3.05 19.80 1.73
C ALA A 121 1.55 19.48 1.63
N LEU A 122 0.79 20.22 0.82
CA LEU A 122 -0.64 19.97 0.59
C LEU A 122 -0.88 18.64 -0.13
N THR A 123 -0.04 18.30 -1.12
CA THR A 123 -0.13 17.03 -1.85
C THR A 123 0.13 15.85 -0.91
N MET A 124 1.19 15.91 -0.11
CA MET A 124 1.53 14.84 0.83
C MET A 124 0.53 14.73 1.98
N LYS A 125 0.02 15.85 2.50
CA LYS A 125 -1.09 15.87 3.47
C LYS A 125 -2.29 15.11 2.93
N SER A 126 -2.71 15.44 1.71
CA SER A 126 -3.86 14.82 1.06
C SER A 126 -3.65 13.34 0.79
N PHE A 127 -2.45 12.95 0.37
CA PHE A 127 -2.10 11.54 0.16
C PHE A 127 -2.21 10.75 1.47
N ILE A 128 -1.60 11.24 2.56
CA ILE A 128 -1.57 10.52 3.83
C ILE A 128 -2.96 10.45 4.46
N PHE A 129 -3.73 11.55 4.51
CA PHE A 129 -5.10 11.50 5.01
C PHE A 129 -6.02 10.66 4.14
N GLY A 130 -5.79 10.61 2.83
CA GLY A 130 -6.51 9.72 1.94
C GLY A 130 -6.32 8.25 2.31
N ILE A 131 -5.09 7.84 2.64
CA ILE A 131 -4.80 6.49 3.12
C ILE A 131 -5.44 6.23 4.49
N ILE A 132 -5.33 7.17 5.44
CA ILE A 132 -5.94 7.03 6.77
C ILE A 132 -7.46 6.82 6.65
N THR A 133 -8.15 7.70 5.91
CA THR A 133 -9.61 7.59 5.79
C THR A 133 -10.03 6.35 5.00
N ASP A 134 -9.28 5.96 3.97
CA ASP A 134 -9.53 4.73 3.23
C ASP A 134 -9.39 3.47 4.10
N LEU A 135 -8.41 3.44 5.01
CA LEU A 135 -8.15 2.29 5.88
C LEU A 135 -9.12 2.20 7.05
N TRP A 136 -9.39 3.29 7.75
CA TRP A 136 -10.18 3.27 9.00
C TRP A 136 -11.59 3.85 8.87
N GLY A 137 -11.84 4.74 7.92
CA GLY A 137 -13.06 5.51 7.79
C GLY A 137 -12.90 6.91 8.39
N ASP A 138 -13.72 7.26 9.36
CA ASP A 138 -13.65 8.53 10.08
C ASP A 138 -12.34 8.62 10.88
N ALA A 139 -11.74 9.82 10.94
CA ALA A 139 -10.47 10.02 11.62
C ALA A 139 -10.29 11.49 12.04
N PRO A 140 -9.43 11.80 13.02
CA PRO A 140 -9.04 13.16 13.30
C PRO A 140 -8.47 13.86 12.07
N TYR A 141 -9.09 14.94 11.60
CA TYR A 141 -8.67 15.70 10.43
C TYR A 141 -8.59 17.21 10.69
N THR A 142 -9.72 17.85 11.00
CA THR A 142 -9.77 19.31 11.20
C THR A 142 -9.05 19.79 12.45
N GLU A 143 -9.14 19.03 13.53
CA GLU A 143 -8.46 19.30 14.82
C GLU A 143 -7.17 18.48 14.98
N ALA A 144 -6.80 17.68 13.99
CA ALA A 144 -5.59 16.88 14.05
C ALA A 144 -4.35 17.74 14.26
N LEU A 145 -3.37 17.20 15.02
CA LEU A 145 -2.06 17.82 15.22
C LEU A 145 -2.09 19.20 15.94
N SER A 146 -3.21 19.50 16.60
CA SER A 146 -3.37 20.78 17.33
C SER A 146 -2.88 20.75 18.79
N GLY A 147 -2.61 19.55 19.34
CA GLY A 147 -2.35 19.37 20.78
C GLY A 147 -1.15 20.14 21.37
N SER A 148 -0.23 20.61 20.54
CA SER A 148 0.88 21.48 20.97
C SER A 148 0.57 22.98 20.88
N LYS A 149 -0.61 23.36 20.35
CA LYS A 149 -1.03 24.75 20.20
C LYS A 149 -1.74 25.23 21.48
N PRO A 150 -1.69 26.55 21.81
CA PRO A 150 -2.33 27.07 23.02
C PRO A 150 -3.81 26.71 23.17
N ASP A 151 -4.56 26.73 22.06
CA ASP A 151 -5.99 26.39 22.03
C ASP A 151 -6.24 25.00 21.43
N GLY A 152 -5.22 24.15 21.38
CA GLY A 152 -5.30 22.82 20.79
C GLY A 152 -5.93 21.79 21.71
N THR A 153 -6.41 20.68 21.13
CA THR A 153 -6.99 19.57 21.85
C THR A 153 -6.15 18.31 21.79
N LEU A 154 -6.13 17.56 22.91
CA LEU A 154 -5.54 16.20 22.96
C LEU A 154 -6.59 15.12 22.61
N THR A 155 -7.85 15.50 22.52
CA THR A 155 -8.98 14.61 22.14
C THR A 155 -9.70 15.16 20.93
N PRO A 156 -9.05 15.19 19.73
CA PRO A 156 -9.63 15.78 18.54
C PRO A 156 -10.88 15.02 18.09
N VAL A 157 -11.82 15.72 17.48
CA VAL A 157 -12.99 15.10 16.85
C VAL A 157 -12.58 14.16 15.72
N TYR A 158 -13.32 13.08 15.52
CA TYR A 158 -13.20 12.24 14.34
C TYR A 158 -14.14 12.79 13.27
N ASP A 159 -13.56 13.49 12.31
CA ASP A 159 -14.29 13.99 11.15
C ASP A 159 -14.87 12.85 10.34
N SER A 160 -16.03 13.07 9.74
CA SER A 160 -16.63 12.10 8.84
C SER A 160 -15.74 11.86 7.63
N GLN A 161 -15.75 10.64 7.12
CA GLN A 161 -15.02 10.29 5.90
C GLN A 161 -15.37 11.22 4.73
N GLU A 162 -16.64 11.68 4.62
CA GLU A 162 -17.07 12.67 3.64
C GLU A 162 -16.34 14.00 3.82
N THR A 163 -16.24 14.49 5.06
CA THR A 163 -15.53 15.75 5.38
C THR A 163 -14.05 15.65 4.99
N ILE A 164 -13.42 14.52 5.31
CA ILE A 164 -12.01 14.29 4.98
C ILE A 164 -11.80 14.29 3.46
N TYR A 165 -12.62 13.56 2.69
CA TYR A 165 -12.48 13.55 1.23
C TYR A 165 -12.68 14.92 0.61
N LYS A 166 -13.67 15.70 1.05
CA LYS A 166 -13.86 17.08 0.58
C LYS A 166 -12.65 17.95 0.89
N GLY A 167 -12.10 17.83 2.10
CA GLY A 167 -10.94 18.59 2.51
C GLY A 167 -9.67 18.27 1.72
N ILE A 168 -9.35 16.98 1.53
CA ILE A 168 -8.17 16.61 0.73
C ILE A 168 -8.31 16.95 -0.76
N ILE A 169 -9.52 16.92 -1.31
CA ILE A 169 -9.78 17.39 -2.67
C ILE A 169 -9.49 18.89 -2.80
N GLU A 170 -9.96 19.71 -1.87
CA GLU A 170 -9.66 21.14 -1.88
C GLU A 170 -8.17 21.44 -1.66
N ASP A 171 -7.49 20.71 -0.77
CA ASP A 171 -6.05 20.84 -0.58
C ASP A 171 -5.26 20.49 -1.86
N LEU A 172 -5.67 19.46 -2.60
CA LEU A 172 -5.04 19.11 -3.89
C LEU A 172 -5.28 20.15 -4.98
N LYS A 173 -6.46 20.76 -5.04
CA LYS A 173 -6.71 21.89 -5.95
C LYS A 173 -5.79 23.07 -5.64
N ARG A 174 -5.63 23.41 -4.37
CA ARG A 174 -4.70 24.44 -3.92
C ARG A 174 -3.25 24.08 -4.26
N ALA A 175 -2.85 22.81 -4.06
CA ALA A 175 -1.53 22.32 -4.43
C ALA A 175 -1.27 22.51 -5.94
N SER A 176 -2.24 22.12 -6.78
CA SER A 176 -2.14 22.30 -8.23
C SER A 176 -1.96 23.77 -8.61
N ALA A 177 -2.72 24.68 -7.98
CA ALA A 177 -2.59 26.12 -8.22
C ALA A 177 -1.23 26.68 -7.79
N HIS A 178 -0.66 26.19 -6.68
CA HIS A 178 0.71 26.56 -6.26
C HIS A 178 1.75 26.11 -7.30
N PHE A 179 1.65 24.92 -7.83
CA PHE A 179 2.58 24.42 -8.85
C PHE A 179 2.43 25.11 -10.21
N GLU A 180 1.24 25.62 -10.54
CA GLU A 180 0.97 26.37 -11.77
C GLU A 180 1.83 27.64 -11.86
N THR A 181 2.21 28.23 -10.74
CA THR A 181 3.13 29.38 -10.69
C THR A 181 4.52 29.06 -11.22
N LYS A 182 4.92 27.77 -11.23
CA LYS A 182 6.25 27.26 -11.59
C LYS A 182 7.39 27.87 -10.74
N ASP A 183 7.05 28.52 -9.63
CA ASP A 183 8.04 29.08 -8.70
C ASP A 183 8.59 27.99 -7.79
N ASN A 184 9.84 27.62 -8.04
CA ASN A 184 10.63 26.72 -7.21
C ASN A 184 11.93 27.40 -6.72
N SER A 185 11.97 28.72 -6.67
CA SER A 185 13.17 29.51 -6.32
C SER A 185 13.73 29.19 -4.93
N ALA A 186 12.87 28.78 -3.99
CA ALA A 186 13.26 28.37 -2.64
C ALA A 186 13.70 26.90 -2.54
N TYR A 187 13.58 26.12 -3.62
CA TYR A 187 13.98 24.71 -3.64
C TYR A 187 15.50 24.57 -3.70
N LEU A 188 16.05 23.68 -2.87
CA LEU A 188 17.45 23.27 -2.91
C LEU A 188 17.56 21.90 -3.57
N ALA A 189 18.56 21.73 -4.42
CA ALA A 189 18.77 20.47 -5.14
C ALA A 189 18.93 19.27 -4.21
N ASN A 190 18.46 18.09 -4.67
CA ASN A 190 18.57 16.79 -4.03
C ASN A 190 17.65 16.53 -2.80
N TYR A 191 16.73 17.44 -2.48
CA TYR A 191 15.76 17.22 -1.38
C TYR A 191 14.39 16.70 -1.85
N ASP A 192 14.06 16.82 -3.14
CA ASP A 192 12.85 16.22 -3.71
C ASP A 192 13.18 14.82 -4.25
N LEU A 193 12.68 13.80 -3.57
CA LEU A 193 12.96 12.38 -3.87
C LEU A 193 12.15 11.83 -5.03
N TYR A 194 11.12 12.57 -5.51
CA TYR A 194 10.24 12.09 -6.57
C TYR A 194 10.54 12.74 -7.92
N TYR A 195 10.70 14.05 -7.96
CA TYR A 195 10.74 14.82 -9.21
C TYR A 195 11.88 15.84 -9.31
N ALA A 196 12.82 15.82 -8.37
CA ALA A 196 13.99 16.71 -8.34
C ALA A 196 13.63 18.21 -8.44
N GLY A 197 12.53 18.63 -7.82
CA GLY A 197 12.09 20.02 -7.76
C GLY A 197 11.30 20.50 -8.97
N ASP A 198 10.78 19.60 -9.82
CA ASP A 198 9.98 19.93 -11.01
C ASP A 198 8.51 20.20 -10.64
N PRO A 199 8.04 21.48 -10.63
CA PRO A 199 6.67 21.80 -10.28
C PRO A 199 5.63 21.23 -11.26
N ALA A 200 5.99 21.07 -12.53
CA ALA A 200 5.04 20.56 -13.53
C ALA A 200 4.75 19.07 -13.30
N LYS A 201 5.72 18.28 -12.89
CA LYS A 201 5.52 16.88 -12.52
C LYS A 201 4.73 16.77 -11.21
N TRP A 202 5.01 17.60 -10.22
CA TRP A 202 4.23 17.67 -8.99
C TRP A 202 2.77 18.05 -9.26
N GLN A 203 2.50 19.00 -10.17
CA GLN A 203 1.13 19.37 -10.57
C GLN A 203 0.40 18.17 -11.18
N LYS A 204 1.06 17.42 -12.08
CA LYS A 204 0.51 16.19 -12.64
C LYS A 204 0.20 15.16 -11.58
N PHE A 205 1.08 14.99 -10.58
CA PHE A 205 0.85 14.07 -9.46
C PHE A 205 -0.36 14.50 -8.62
N ALA A 206 -0.43 15.77 -8.20
CA ALA A 206 -1.56 16.31 -7.45
C ALA A 206 -2.90 16.12 -8.19
N ASN A 207 -2.93 16.43 -9.49
CA ASN A 207 -4.12 16.24 -10.32
C ASN A 207 -4.48 14.75 -10.52
N SER A 208 -3.50 13.88 -10.59
CA SER A 208 -3.75 12.44 -10.67
C SER A 208 -4.29 11.87 -9.36
N LEU A 209 -3.87 12.40 -8.20
CA LEU A 209 -4.51 12.10 -6.92
C LEU A 209 -5.95 12.63 -6.87
N LEU A 210 -6.23 13.81 -7.43
CA LEU A 210 -7.61 14.30 -7.60
C LEU A 210 -8.45 13.31 -8.41
N LEU A 211 -7.95 12.80 -9.55
CA LEU A 211 -8.65 11.76 -10.32
C LEU A 211 -8.94 10.52 -9.48
N ARG A 212 -7.99 10.05 -8.69
CA ARG A 212 -8.15 8.92 -7.75
C ARG A 212 -9.27 9.18 -6.76
N TYR A 213 -9.24 10.31 -6.06
CA TYR A 213 -10.22 10.61 -5.02
C TYR A 213 -11.59 10.95 -5.57
N TYR A 214 -11.69 11.63 -6.71
CA TYR A 214 -12.98 11.82 -7.39
C TYR A 214 -13.60 10.48 -7.79
N MET A 215 -12.83 9.56 -8.37
CA MET A 215 -13.34 8.23 -8.69
C MET A 215 -13.71 7.45 -7.43
N ARG A 216 -12.92 7.58 -6.35
CA ARG A 216 -13.18 6.96 -5.05
C ARG A 216 -14.54 7.35 -4.50
N VAL A 217 -14.89 8.63 -4.53
CA VAL A 217 -16.16 9.14 -4.00
C VAL A 217 -17.30 9.11 -5.02
N SER A 218 -17.10 8.62 -6.24
CA SER A 218 -18.06 8.73 -7.34
C SER A 218 -19.43 8.10 -7.08
N ALA A 219 -19.52 7.09 -6.21
CA ALA A 219 -20.79 6.49 -5.81
C ALA A 219 -21.55 7.34 -4.76
N LYS A 220 -20.84 8.16 -4.00
CA LYS A 220 -21.39 8.97 -2.89
C LYS A 220 -21.62 10.43 -3.30
N LEU A 221 -20.74 10.96 -4.15
CA LEU A 221 -20.73 12.35 -4.62
C LEU A 221 -20.58 12.38 -6.16
N PRO A 222 -21.54 11.85 -6.92
CA PRO A 222 -21.42 11.63 -8.36
C PRO A 222 -21.18 12.92 -9.15
N ASP A 223 -21.87 14.01 -8.83
CA ASP A 223 -21.74 15.28 -9.54
C ASP A 223 -20.37 15.93 -9.31
N LEU A 224 -19.89 15.90 -8.07
CA LEU A 224 -18.55 16.38 -7.72
C LEU A 224 -17.48 15.58 -8.47
N ALA A 225 -17.61 14.25 -8.49
CA ALA A 225 -16.67 13.36 -9.13
C ALA A 225 -16.65 13.58 -10.65
N LYS A 226 -17.81 13.65 -11.29
CA LYS A 226 -17.95 13.88 -12.73
C LYS A 226 -17.29 15.20 -13.13
N ALA A 227 -17.73 16.30 -12.51
CA ALA A 227 -17.21 17.63 -12.83
C ALA A 227 -15.69 17.73 -12.63
N GLY A 228 -15.18 17.15 -11.54
CA GLY A 228 -13.74 17.17 -11.24
C GLY A 228 -12.92 16.37 -12.25
N ILE A 229 -13.34 15.17 -12.60
CA ILE A 229 -12.62 14.30 -13.57
C ILE A 229 -12.66 14.92 -14.97
N GLU A 230 -13.80 15.43 -15.42
CA GLU A 230 -13.92 16.09 -16.73
C GLU A 230 -13.03 17.35 -16.82
N SER A 231 -12.97 18.14 -15.75
CA SER A 231 -12.10 19.33 -15.66
C SER A 231 -10.62 18.97 -15.77
N ILE A 232 -10.16 17.97 -15.01
CA ILE A 232 -8.75 17.53 -15.06
C ILE A 232 -8.41 16.92 -16.42
N TYR A 233 -9.30 16.12 -16.98
CA TYR A 233 -9.10 15.57 -18.32
C TYR A 233 -8.95 16.68 -19.37
N THR A 234 -9.81 17.70 -19.33
CA THR A 234 -9.78 18.85 -20.24
C THR A 234 -8.49 19.66 -20.09
N SER A 235 -7.98 19.83 -18.86
CA SER A 235 -6.69 20.51 -18.62
C SER A 235 -5.50 19.77 -19.25
N GLY A 236 -5.61 18.46 -19.42
CA GLY A 236 -4.52 17.60 -19.89
C GLY A 236 -3.33 17.48 -18.93
N ILE A 237 -3.42 18.02 -17.71
CA ILE A 237 -2.34 18.06 -16.70
C ILE A 237 -2.56 16.93 -15.69
N TYR A 238 -2.13 15.74 -16.04
CA TYR A 238 -2.13 14.53 -15.21
C TYR A 238 -1.06 13.56 -15.72
N LEU A 239 -0.75 12.50 -14.98
CA LEU A 239 0.27 11.50 -15.36
C LEU A 239 -0.20 10.71 -16.59
N LYS A 240 0.60 10.72 -17.65
CA LYS A 240 0.28 10.08 -18.95
C LYS A 240 1.29 9.01 -19.35
N SER A 241 2.46 8.99 -18.75
CA SER A 241 3.52 8.03 -19.04
C SER A 241 4.26 7.58 -17.78
N PRO A 242 4.87 6.39 -17.75
CA PRO A 242 5.62 5.89 -16.59
C PRO A 242 6.81 6.76 -16.19
N ALA A 243 7.33 7.61 -17.09
CA ALA A 243 8.39 8.59 -16.76
C ALA A 243 7.88 9.72 -15.84
N GLU A 244 6.58 9.86 -15.69
CA GLU A 244 5.92 10.85 -14.83
C GLU A 244 5.42 10.25 -13.52
N ASP A 245 5.49 8.92 -13.34
CA ASP A 245 5.00 8.23 -12.14
C ASP A 245 5.61 8.82 -10.87
N ALA A 246 4.77 8.97 -9.83
CA ALA A 246 5.23 9.35 -8.50
C ALA A 246 5.86 8.14 -7.80
N VAL A 247 7.19 8.09 -7.78
CA VAL A 247 7.94 6.94 -7.27
C VAL A 247 9.07 7.34 -6.35
N LEU A 248 9.32 6.52 -5.32
CA LEU A 248 10.54 6.55 -4.53
C LEU A 248 11.49 5.45 -5.04
N ASN A 249 12.73 5.83 -5.35
CA ASN A 249 13.81 4.89 -5.61
C ASN A 249 14.49 4.53 -4.29
N TYR A 250 14.72 3.24 -4.05
CA TYR A 250 15.46 2.78 -2.88
C TYR A 250 16.95 3.00 -3.04
N LEU A 251 17.62 3.41 -1.96
CA LEU A 251 19.06 3.66 -1.96
C LEU A 251 19.89 2.37 -1.84
N GLY A 252 19.34 1.34 -1.17
CA GLY A 252 20.03 0.07 -0.95
C GLY A 252 21.18 0.15 0.06
N THR A 253 21.22 1.20 0.90
CA THR A 253 22.34 1.47 1.83
C THR A 253 22.17 0.82 3.21
N SER A 254 20.95 0.49 3.60
CA SER A 254 20.59 -0.21 4.83
C SER A 254 19.27 -0.96 4.64
N ALA A 255 18.89 -1.79 5.63
CA ALA A 255 17.61 -2.50 5.61
C ALA A 255 16.42 -1.54 5.42
N ASP A 256 16.42 -0.42 6.16
CA ASP A 256 15.34 0.57 6.14
C ASP A 256 15.21 1.32 4.80
N PHE A 257 16.34 1.48 4.08
CA PHE A 257 16.36 2.17 2.79
C PHE A 257 16.48 1.20 1.61
N SER A 258 16.04 -0.03 1.79
CA SER A 258 16.06 -1.10 0.79
C SER A 258 14.66 -1.59 0.46
N TRP A 259 14.52 -2.20 -0.72
CA TRP A 259 13.30 -2.91 -1.08
C TRP A 259 12.92 -3.95 -0.02
N PRO A 260 11.66 -4.01 0.44
CA PRO A 260 11.23 -4.98 1.45
C PRO A 260 11.39 -6.42 0.98
N GLY A 261 12.23 -7.18 1.61
CA GLY A 261 12.54 -8.56 1.22
C GLY A 261 13.92 -8.72 0.57
N ALA A 262 14.75 -7.67 0.54
CA ALA A 262 16.13 -7.75 0.08
C ALA A 262 16.92 -8.81 0.87
N THR A 263 17.45 -9.82 0.16
CA THR A 263 18.10 -10.98 0.80
C THR A 263 19.41 -10.64 1.49
N GLN A 264 20.07 -9.55 1.08
CA GLN A 264 21.31 -9.10 1.74
C GLN A 264 21.07 -8.54 3.15
N TRP A 265 19.83 -8.17 3.48
CA TRP A 265 19.44 -7.65 4.80
C TRP A 265 18.60 -8.64 5.61
N ASP A 266 18.31 -9.81 5.04
CA ASP A 266 17.60 -10.91 5.66
C ASP A 266 18.43 -12.18 5.43
N ALA A 267 19.33 -12.47 6.37
CA ALA A 267 20.29 -13.58 6.27
C ALA A 267 19.60 -14.94 6.05
N GLU A 268 18.41 -15.13 6.61
CA GLU A 268 17.60 -16.34 6.43
C GLU A 268 16.71 -16.26 5.19
N GLN A 269 16.66 -15.12 4.51
CA GLN A 269 15.80 -14.83 3.36
C GLN A 269 14.32 -15.07 3.65
N SER A 270 13.92 -15.01 4.92
CA SER A 270 12.59 -15.39 5.37
C SER A 270 11.50 -14.44 4.82
N ASN A 271 11.80 -13.14 4.73
CA ASN A 271 10.89 -12.14 4.18
C ASN A 271 10.63 -12.35 2.69
N PHE A 272 11.65 -12.73 1.93
CA PHE A 272 11.53 -13.05 0.52
C PHE A 272 10.87 -14.42 0.32
N ARG A 273 11.39 -15.49 0.97
CA ARG A 273 10.95 -16.88 0.74
C ARG A 273 9.48 -17.12 1.06
N ARG A 274 8.98 -16.57 2.18
CA ARG A 274 7.59 -16.79 2.60
C ARG A 274 6.58 -16.11 1.71
N LYS A 275 6.96 -15.04 1.02
CA LYS A 275 6.07 -14.29 0.14
C LYS A 275 5.95 -14.97 -1.21
N LYS A 276 4.76 -15.46 -1.52
CA LYS A 276 4.43 -16.20 -2.75
C LYS A 276 3.44 -15.41 -3.60
N PRO A 277 3.52 -15.50 -4.93
CA PRO A 277 2.42 -15.02 -5.76
C PRO A 277 1.16 -15.86 -5.46
N SER A 278 -0.01 -15.21 -5.37
CA SER A 278 -1.24 -15.94 -5.12
C SER A 278 -1.68 -16.76 -6.35
N ALA A 279 -2.48 -17.80 -6.13
CA ALA A 279 -3.08 -18.55 -7.21
C ALA A 279 -4.01 -17.68 -8.08
N THR A 280 -4.72 -16.72 -7.46
CA THR A 280 -5.57 -15.76 -8.19
C THR A 280 -4.75 -14.94 -9.19
N LEU A 281 -3.58 -14.42 -8.76
CA LEU A 281 -2.68 -13.66 -9.64
C LEU A 281 -2.09 -14.55 -10.75
N VAL A 282 -1.51 -15.68 -10.37
CA VAL A 282 -0.83 -16.57 -11.34
C VAL A 282 -1.82 -17.09 -12.40
N THR A 283 -3.01 -17.53 -11.98
CA THR A 283 -4.06 -17.98 -12.91
C THR A 283 -4.46 -16.87 -13.88
N LYS A 284 -4.66 -15.63 -13.37
CA LYS A 284 -5.03 -14.50 -14.23
C LYS A 284 -3.94 -14.14 -15.24
N LEU A 285 -2.66 -14.20 -14.82
CA LEU A 285 -1.53 -13.95 -15.71
C LEU A 285 -1.42 -15.03 -16.80
N LEU A 286 -1.56 -16.31 -16.44
CA LEU A 286 -1.57 -17.44 -17.39
C LEU A 286 -2.76 -17.34 -18.36
N ASP A 287 -3.94 -17.13 -17.85
CA ASP A 287 -5.18 -17.00 -18.61
C ASP A 287 -5.17 -15.90 -19.66
N ASN A 288 -4.45 -14.83 -19.37
CA ASN A 288 -4.31 -13.69 -20.27
C ASN A 288 -3.09 -13.80 -21.21
N ASN A 289 -2.25 -14.83 -21.11
CA ASN A 289 -0.92 -14.88 -21.73
C ASN A 289 -0.09 -13.63 -21.39
N ASP A 290 -0.15 -13.17 -20.13
CA ASP A 290 0.38 -11.88 -19.69
C ASP A 290 1.91 -11.90 -19.63
N PRO A 291 2.59 -11.02 -20.38
CA PRO A 291 4.06 -11.00 -20.41
C PRO A 291 4.70 -10.60 -19.08
N ARG A 292 3.96 -10.00 -18.14
CA ARG A 292 4.44 -9.65 -16.80
C ARG A 292 4.68 -10.87 -15.91
N LEU A 293 4.11 -12.04 -16.27
CA LEU A 293 4.29 -13.28 -15.51
C LEU A 293 5.76 -13.58 -15.24
N THR A 294 6.60 -13.56 -16.26
CA THR A 294 8.03 -13.90 -16.15
C THR A 294 8.88 -12.83 -15.47
N VAL A 295 8.34 -11.61 -15.35
CA VAL A 295 9.00 -10.52 -14.60
C VAL A 295 8.69 -10.59 -13.12
N TRP A 296 7.50 -11.08 -12.77
CA TRP A 296 7.02 -11.08 -11.38
C TRP A 296 7.22 -12.42 -10.68
N VAL A 297 7.21 -13.52 -11.43
CA VAL A 297 7.10 -14.88 -10.89
C VAL A 297 8.12 -15.80 -11.52
N ASN A 298 8.84 -16.54 -10.69
CA ASN A 298 9.68 -17.66 -11.15
C ASN A 298 8.85 -18.93 -11.33
N PRO A 299 9.24 -19.82 -12.25
CA PRO A 299 8.72 -21.19 -12.29
C PRO A 299 8.91 -21.90 -10.94
N VAL A 300 8.15 -22.95 -10.68
CA VAL A 300 8.38 -23.81 -9.51
C VAL A 300 9.79 -24.41 -9.56
N HIS A 301 10.40 -24.57 -8.39
CA HIS A 301 11.76 -25.14 -8.31
C HIS A 301 11.78 -26.62 -8.61
N VAL A 302 10.75 -27.35 -8.19
CA VAL A 302 10.57 -28.77 -8.43
C VAL A 302 9.14 -28.95 -8.97
N GLN A 303 9.05 -29.33 -10.25
CA GLN A 303 7.75 -29.55 -10.90
C GLN A 303 7.25 -30.97 -10.65
N TRP A 304 5.96 -31.12 -10.33
CA TRP A 304 5.30 -32.41 -10.34
C TRP A 304 5.06 -32.89 -11.76
N VAL A 305 5.34 -34.19 -12.01
CA VAL A 305 5.13 -34.86 -13.31
C VAL A 305 4.33 -36.14 -13.10
N ALA A 306 3.29 -36.32 -13.88
CA ALA A 306 2.53 -37.58 -13.91
C ALA A 306 3.37 -38.72 -14.50
N ASP A 307 3.45 -39.86 -13.81
CA ASP A 307 4.24 -41.02 -14.19
C ASP A 307 3.52 -42.30 -13.76
N GLU A 308 2.80 -42.90 -14.69
CA GLU A 308 2.02 -44.13 -14.46
C GLU A 308 2.91 -45.37 -14.22
N THR A 309 4.23 -45.27 -14.44
CA THR A 309 5.16 -46.38 -14.24
C THR A 309 5.62 -46.51 -12.80
N LEU A 310 5.37 -45.51 -11.96
CA LEU A 310 5.70 -45.56 -10.53
C LEU A 310 4.90 -46.69 -9.85
N THR A 311 5.56 -47.41 -8.97
CA THR A 311 4.94 -48.42 -8.10
C THR A 311 4.34 -47.86 -6.82
N THR A 312 4.61 -46.59 -6.54
CA THR A 312 4.11 -45.81 -5.39
C THR A 312 3.28 -44.63 -5.86
N ALA A 313 2.42 -44.09 -5.00
CA ALA A 313 1.60 -42.92 -5.35
C ALA A 313 2.44 -41.66 -5.61
N LEU A 314 3.55 -41.50 -4.90
CA LEU A 314 4.46 -40.35 -4.99
C LEU A 314 5.92 -40.81 -4.97
N ASP A 315 6.79 -40.10 -5.72
CA ASP A 315 8.24 -40.19 -5.51
C ASP A 315 8.60 -39.71 -4.09
N GLU A 316 9.47 -40.43 -3.41
CA GLU A 316 10.02 -39.99 -2.12
C GLU A 316 11.06 -38.87 -2.29
N PHE A 317 11.87 -38.96 -3.37
CA PHE A 317 12.98 -38.05 -3.65
C PHE A 317 12.77 -37.27 -4.94
N ILE A 318 13.47 -36.13 -5.10
CA ILE A 318 13.46 -35.37 -6.36
C ILE A 318 14.31 -36.07 -7.42
N ARG A 319 14.03 -35.74 -8.69
CA ARG A 319 14.86 -36.10 -9.85
C ARG A 319 15.55 -34.88 -10.42
N LYS A 320 16.84 -35.00 -10.75
CA LYS A 320 17.57 -34.00 -11.51
C LYS A 320 17.75 -34.50 -12.94
N ASP A 321 17.24 -33.77 -13.91
CA ASP A 321 17.29 -34.14 -15.34
C ASP A 321 16.79 -35.57 -15.59
N GLY A 322 15.72 -35.97 -14.89
CA GLY A 322 15.10 -37.29 -14.95
C GLY A 322 15.72 -38.35 -14.03
N VAL A 323 16.87 -38.10 -13.43
CA VAL A 323 17.59 -39.07 -12.56
C VAL A 323 17.25 -38.85 -11.09
N ILE A 324 16.75 -39.89 -10.41
CA ILE A 324 16.38 -39.83 -9.00
C ILE A 324 17.59 -39.50 -8.13
N GLN A 325 17.41 -38.56 -7.22
CA GLN A 325 18.43 -38.13 -6.27
C GLN A 325 18.16 -38.78 -4.91
N THR A 326 18.61 -40.00 -4.73
CA THR A 326 18.37 -40.75 -3.50
C THR A 326 18.86 -39.96 -2.27
N GLY A 327 18.00 -39.82 -1.25
CA GLY A 327 18.26 -39.03 -0.06
C GLY A 327 17.93 -37.54 -0.16
N VAL A 328 17.60 -37.02 -1.36
CA VAL A 328 17.31 -35.59 -1.57
C VAL A 328 15.80 -35.36 -1.71
N LYS A 329 15.15 -34.84 -0.67
CA LYS A 329 13.72 -34.53 -0.65
C LYS A 329 13.42 -33.08 -1.00
N SER A 330 14.40 -32.19 -0.86
CA SER A 330 14.28 -30.77 -1.17
C SER A 330 15.62 -30.20 -1.66
N LEU A 331 15.57 -29.04 -2.35
CA LEU A 331 16.74 -28.29 -2.76
C LEU A 331 17.06 -27.22 -1.70
N THR A 332 18.33 -26.95 -1.49
CA THR A 332 18.75 -25.73 -0.79
C THR A 332 18.64 -24.51 -1.73
N ASP A 333 18.60 -23.30 -1.17
CA ASP A 333 18.62 -22.09 -2.00
C ASP A 333 19.87 -21.99 -2.87
N ILE A 334 21.02 -22.41 -2.37
CA ILE A 334 22.27 -22.47 -3.14
C ILE A 334 22.15 -23.42 -4.33
N GLN A 335 21.58 -24.62 -4.12
CA GLN A 335 21.35 -25.57 -5.22
C GLN A 335 20.41 -25.00 -6.27
N TYR A 336 19.33 -24.33 -5.84
CA TYR A 336 18.44 -23.63 -6.75
C TYR A 336 19.17 -22.56 -7.56
N GLN A 337 19.82 -21.62 -6.88
CA GLN A 337 20.50 -20.49 -7.53
C GLN A 337 21.61 -20.96 -8.49
N THR A 338 22.33 -22.01 -8.13
CA THR A 338 23.46 -22.50 -8.92
C THR A 338 23.04 -23.42 -10.06
N GLN A 339 22.20 -24.44 -9.74
CA GLN A 339 21.93 -25.52 -10.70
C GLN A 339 20.75 -25.20 -11.62
N ILE A 340 19.69 -24.59 -11.10
CA ILE A 340 18.54 -24.21 -11.95
C ILE A 340 18.93 -23.09 -12.91
N LYS A 341 19.68 -22.11 -12.44
CA LYS A 341 20.25 -21.06 -13.33
C LYS A 341 21.22 -21.62 -14.38
N ALA A 342 21.86 -22.74 -14.09
CA ALA A 342 22.68 -23.47 -15.06
C ALA A 342 21.85 -24.38 -16.00
N GLY A 343 20.52 -24.36 -15.90
CA GLY A 343 19.61 -25.09 -16.78
C GLY A 343 19.18 -26.46 -16.27
N ALA A 344 19.58 -26.90 -15.08
CA ALA A 344 19.10 -28.17 -14.51
C ALA A 344 17.59 -28.12 -14.24
N LYS A 345 16.90 -29.23 -14.57
CA LYS A 345 15.47 -29.41 -14.31
C LYS A 345 15.27 -30.37 -13.15
N PHE A 346 14.56 -29.90 -12.14
CA PHE A 346 14.18 -30.72 -11.00
C PHE A 346 12.70 -31.07 -11.06
N THR A 347 12.39 -32.36 -10.92
CA THR A 347 11.03 -32.87 -10.93
C THR A 347 10.82 -33.83 -9.75
N ARG A 348 9.55 -33.99 -9.39
CA ARG A 348 9.06 -35.08 -8.54
C ARG A 348 7.91 -35.73 -9.24
N HIS A 349 7.86 -37.06 -9.24
CA HIS A 349 6.86 -37.79 -9.98
C HIS A 349 5.75 -38.29 -9.06
N PHE A 350 4.55 -38.48 -9.63
CA PHE A 350 3.43 -39.12 -8.96
C PHE A 350 2.68 -40.03 -9.95
N ASN A 351 2.14 -41.12 -9.44
CA ASN A 351 1.30 -42.01 -10.25
C ASN A 351 -0.16 -41.57 -10.10
N PRO A 352 -0.79 -41.02 -11.17
CA PRO A 352 -2.18 -40.52 -11.11
C PRO A 352 -3.21 -41.62 -10.88
N LYS A 353 -2.86 -42.90 -11.11
CA LYS A 353 -3.73 -44.04 -10.82
C LYS A 353 -3.71 -44.48 -9.36
N LEU A 354 -2.62 -44.21 -8.67
CA LEU A 354 -2.44 -44.58 -7.27
C LEU A 354 -2.70 -43.40 -6.32
N TYR A 355 -2.53 -42.17 -6.84
CA TYR A 355 -2.74 -40.94 -6.05
C TYR A 355 -4.19 -40.47 -6.16
N THR A 356 -4.90 -40.43 -5.04
CA THR A 356 -6.34 -40.16 -4.98
C THR A 356 -6.70 -38.78 -4.38
N GLY A 357 -5.70 -37.89 -4.16
CA GLY A 357 -5.93 -36.57 -3.60
C GLY A 357 -6.78 -35.69 -4.52
N THR A 358 -7.77 -35.00 -3.93
CA THR A 358 -8.70 -34.10 -4.64
C THR A 358 -8.77 -32.73 -3.94
N GLY A 359 -9.34 -31.72 -4.59
CA GLY A 359 -9.49 -30.39 -4.03
C GLY A 359 -8.15 -29.74 -3.69
N THR A 360 -7.96 -29.32 -2.45
CA THR A 360 -6.68 -28.73 -1.96
C THR A 360 -5.54 -29.74 -1.90
N ASP A 361 -5.86 -31.04 -1.93
CA ASP A 361 -4.91 -32.13 -1.95
C ASP A 361 -4.53 -32.57 -3.37
N ALA A 362 -5.21 -32.09 -4.40
CA ALA A 362 -4.84 -32.36 -5.77
C ALA A 362 -3.43 -31.82 -6.07
N ILE A 363 -2.66 -32.60 -6.84
CA ILE A 363 -1.34 -32.16 -7.29
C ILE A 363 -1.49 -31.19 -8.47
N ASN A 364 -0.89 -30.02 -8.32
CA ASN A 364 -0.76 -29.05 -9.41
C ASN A 364 0.57 -29.29 -10.14
N THR A 365 0.47 -29.69 -11.41
CA THR A 365 1.62 -29.99 -12.28
C THR A 365 2.09 -28.79 -13.10
N GLY A 366 1.51 -27.63 -12.91
CA GLY A 366 1.86 -26.41 -13.64
C GLY A 366 3.32 -26.02 -13.46
N LEU A 367 3.89 -25.37 -14.47
CA LEU A 367 5.22 -24.76 -14.38
C LEU A 367 5.20 -23.52 -13.48
N TYR A 368 4.08 -22.80 -13.44
CA TYR A 368 3.81 -21.67 -12.54
C TYR A 368 2.62 -22.05 -11.65
N VAL A 369 2.86 -22.09 -10.36
CA VAL A 369 1.88 -22.50 -9.34
C VAL A 369 1.80 -21.43 -8.27
N GLY A 370 0.69 -20.69 -8.24
CA GLY A 370 0.41 -19.71 -7.18
C GLY A 370 -0.08 -20.39 -5.90
N LEU A 371 0.14 -19.74 -4.76
CA LEU A 371 -0.39 -20.21 -3.48
C LEU A 371 -1.88 -19.86 -3.36
N PRO A 372 -2.77 -20.82 -3.06
CA PRO A 372 -4.20 -20.53 -2.91
C PRO A 372 -4.49 -19.47 -1.84
N ALA A 373 -5.39 -18.53 -2.16
CA ALA A 373 -5.75 -17.47 -1.24
C ALA A 373 -6.43 -18.03 0.01
N GLY A 374 -6.03 -17.53 1.20
CA GLY A 374 -6.63 -17.90 2.48
C GLY A 374 -6.64 -19.42 2.75
N MET A 375 -5.62 -20.13 2.28
CA MET A 375 -5.49 -21.56 2.52
C MET A 375 -5.05 -21.84 3.95
N ARG A 376 -5.69 -22.80 4.62
CA ARG A 376 -5.25 -23.33 5.91
C ARG A 376 -3.99 -24.17 5.71
N GLN A 377 -2.96 -23.94 6.53
CA GLN A 377 -1.66 -24.63 6.44
C GLN A 377 -1.02 -24.56 5.03
N PRO A 378 -0.74 -23.35 4.52
CA PRO A 378 -0.26 -23.16 3.16
C PRO A 378 1.14 -23.73 2.91
N ASP A 379 1.94 -23.96 3.95
CA ASP A 379 3.26 -24.59 3.88
C ASP A 379 3.23 -26.07 3.41
N PHE A 380 2.08 -26.75 3.56
CA PHE A 380 1.86 -28.11 3.04
C PHE A 380 1.34 -28.15 1.60
N TYR A 381 0.98 -27.02 1.03
CA TYR A 381 0.36 -26.98 -0.30
C TYR A 381 1.21 -27.68 -1.36
N ASN A 382 0.52 -28.29 -2.31
CA ASN A 382 1.09 -29.04 -3.43
C ASN A 382 2.09 -30.12 -3.00
N ARG A 383 1.81 -30.78 -1.87
CA ARG A 383 2.63 -31.88 -1.30
C ARG A 383 4.08 -31.48 -1.03
N ASN A 384 4.28 -30.30 -0.48
CA ASN A 384 5.60 -29.92 0.00
C ASN A 384 6.09 -30.93 1.07
N PRO A 385 7.21 -31.63 0.84
CA PRO A 385 7.69 -32.66 1.76
C PRO A 385 8.38 -32.10 3.00
N THR A 386 8.70 -30.81 2.97
CA THR A 386 9.48 -30.15 4.03
C THR A 386 8.74 -28.88 4.42
N THR A 387 8.21 -28.87 5.64
CA THR A 387 7.39 -27.78 6.17
C THR A 387 8.20 -26.98 7.20
N GLY A 388 7.76 -25.76 7.45
CA GLY A 388 8.33 -24.88 8.45
C GLY A 388 8.80 -23.54 7.90
N GLN A 389 9.04 -22.58 8.79
CA GLN A 389 9.31 -21.18 8.43
C GLN A 389 10.63 -20.96 7.66
N ILE A 390 11.58 -21.88 7.81
CA ILE A 390 12.91 -21.78 7.21
C ILE A 390 12.95 -22.40 5.82
N VAL A 391 12.02 -23.29 5.51
CA VAL A 391 12.04 -24.08 4.27
C VAL A 391 11.04 -23.51 3.27
N GLN A 392 11.52 -23.25 2.08
CA GLN A 392 10.72 -22.78 0.96
C GLN A 392 9.89 -23.94 0.38
N ASN A 393 8.59 -23.73 0.13
CA ASN A 393 7.80 -24.66 -0.68
C ASN A 393 8.28 -24.65 -2.13
N GLN A 394 8.89 -25.71 -2.58
CA GLN A 394 9.54 -25.83 -3.90
C GLN A 394 8.59 -26.21 -5.00
N HIS A 395 7.36 -26.64 -4.65
CA HIS A 395 6.28 -26.96 -5.59
C HIS A 395 5.33 -25.80 -5.82
N VAL A 396 5.62 -24.63 -5.23
CA VAL A 396 4.91 -23.35 -5.44
C VAL A 396 5.91 -22.35 -6.00
N SER A 397 5.44 -21.55 -6.96
CA SER A 397 6.25 -20.48 -7.56
C SER A 397 6.75 -19.48 -6.52
N GLN A 398 7.96 -18.99 -6.72
CA GLN A 398 8.54 -17.90 -5.95
C GLN A 398 8.38 -16.58 -6.75
N LEU A 399 8.45 -15.47 -6.06
CA LEU A 399 8.66 -14.18 -6.71
C LEU A 399 9.97 -14.22 -7.52
N ALA A 400 10.02 -13.48 -8.63
CA ALA A 400 11.20 -13.43 -9.48
C ALA A 400 12.44 -12.93 -8.71
N ASP A 401 13.62 -13.38 -9.12
CA ASP A 401 14.88 -13.11 -8.41
C ASP A 401 15.22 -11.62 -8.29
N VAL A 402 14.68 -10.76 -9.14
CA VAL A 402 14.83 -9.31 -9.02
C VAL A 402 14.37 -8.80 -7.64
N TYR A 403 13.35 -9.40 -7.04
CA TYR A 403 12.83 -9.03 -5.72
C TYR A 403 13.74 -9.42 -4.56
N ARG A 404 14.84 -10.14 -4.81
CA ARG A 404 15.93 -10.39 -3.84
C ARG A 404 16.85 -9.17 -3.67
N GLY A 405 16.82 -8.25 -4.61
CA GLY A 405 17.65 -7.05 -4.60
C GLY A 405 17.22 -6.02 -3.55
N SER A 406 18.13 -5.17 -3.17
CA SER A 406 17.87 -4.02 -2.28
C SER A 406 17.37 -2.80 -3.04
N THR A 407 17.72 -2.69 -4.32
CA THR A 407 17.38 -1.60 -5.23
C THR A 407 17.37 -2.12 -6.67
N GLY A 408 16.71 -1.40 -7.58
CA GLY A 408 16.64 -1.79 -8.99
C GLY A 408 15.60 -0.98 -9.77
N GLY A 409 15.66 -1.07 -11.08
CA GLY A 409 14.82 -0.28 -11.99
C GLY A 409 13.32 -0.47 -11.78
N ILE A 410 12.89 -1.67 -11.37
CA ILE A 410 11.48 -1.99 -11.07
C ILE A 410 11.17 -2.01 -9.57
N LEU A 411 12.19 -2.02 -8.69
CA LEU A 411 12.06 -2.03 -7.23
C LEU A 411 11.86 -0.60 -6.71
N LYS A 412 10.65 -0.09 -6.84
CA LYS A 412 10.28 1.29 -6.48
C LYS A 412 8.98 1.30 -5.68
N ALA A 413 8.90 2.18 -4.69
CA ALA A 413 7.61 2.47 -4.09
C ALA A 413 6.83 3.44 -5.00
N ARG A 414 5.69 3.01 -5.51
CA ARG A 414 4.83 3.78 -6.42
C ARG A 414 3.64 4.33 -5.68
N LEU A 415 3.50 5.67 -5.65
CA LEU A 415 2.39 6.35 -4.99
C LEU A 415 1.23 6.58 -5.95
N MET A 416 1.55 6.89 -7.21
CA MET A 416 0.60 7.09 -8.30
C MET A 416 1.27 6.77 -9.63
N SER A 417 0.53 6.16 -10.56
CA SER A 417 1.06 5.80 -11.88
C SER A 417 0.18 6.28 -13.01
N ALA A 418 0.78 6.48 -14.17
CA ALA A 418 0.08 6.77 -15.42
C ALA A 418 -0.86 5.64 -15.84
N SER A 419 -0.52 4.40 -15.50
CA SER A 419 -1.40 3.24 -15.72
C SER A 419 -2.69 3.37 -14.93
N GLU A 420 -2.60 3.68 -13.63
CA GLU A 420 -3.77 3.90 -12.78
C GLU A 420 -4.64 5.06 -13.29
N THR A 421 -4.01 6.19 -13.63
CA THR A 421 -4.69 7.36 -14.21
C THR A 421 -5.49 6.98 -15.45
N SER A 422 -4.89 6.21 -16.35
CA SER A 422 -5.52 5.75 -17.58
C SER A 422 -6.74 4.86 -17.30
N PHE A 423 -6.65 3.92 -16.36
CA PHE A 423 -7.80 3.08 -15.99
C PHE A 423 -8.92 3.86 -15.28
N ILE A 424 -8.60 4.88 -14.48
CA ILE A 424 -9.60 5.80 -13.91
C ILE A 424 -10.38 6.50 -15.03
N LEU A 425 -9.68 7.01 -16.05
CA LEU A 425 -10.32 7.66 -17.20
C LEU A 425 -11.11 6.66 -18.05
N ALA A 426 -10.65 5.40 -18.19
CA ALA A 426 -11.42 4.36 -18.86
C ALA A 426 -12.75 4.07 -18.15
N GLU A 427 -12.73 3.99 -16.82
CA GLU A 427 -13.96 3.85 -16.01
C GLU A 427 -14.86 5.06 -16.13
N ALA A 428 -14.31 6.28 -16.09
CA ALA A 428 -15.07 7.52 -16.24
C ALA A 428 -15.76 7.59 -17.61
N ALA A 429 -15.05 7.21 -18.67
CA ALA A 429 -15.62 7.13 -20.03
C ALA A 429 -16.75 6.08 -20.11
N LEU A 430 -16.60 4.94 -19.46
CA LEU A 430 -17.64 3.91 -19.40
C LEU A 430 -18.90 4.38 -18.65
N LYS A 431 -18.75 5.30 -17.67
CA LYS A 431 -19.87 5.98 -17.01
C LYS A 431 -20.54 7.05 -17.89
N GLY A 432 -20.06 7.28 -19.11
CA GLY A 432 -20.57 8.31 -20.03
C GLY A 432 -20.09 9.72 -19.72
N TRP A 433 -18.99 9.89 -18.97
CA TRP A 433 -18.40 11.20 -18.68
C TRP A 433 -17.55 11.68 -19.87
N SER A 434 -17.41 13.01 -20.02
CA SER A 434 -16.76 13.65 -21.18
C SER A 434 -15.22 13.59 -21.09
N VAL A 435 -14.67 12.38 -21.14
CA VAL A 435 -13.22 12.13 -21.00
C VAL A 435 -12.63 11.34 -22.18
N GLY A 436 -13.30 11.30 -23.32
CA GLY A 436 -12.84 10.56 -24.50
C GLY A 436 -13.28 9.09 -24.50
N ALA A 437 -12.59 8.25 -25.28
CA ALA A 437 -13.01 6.87 -25.52
C ALA A 437 -12.46 5.90 -24.45
N ALA A 438 -13.34 5.11 -23.84
CA ALA A 438 -12.97 4.12 -22.83
C ALA A 438 -11.90 3.14 -23.33
N LYS A 439 -12.01 2.66 -24.57
CA LYS A 439 -11.02 1.76 -25.18
C LYS A 439 -9.63 2.37 -25.22
N GLN A 440 -9.50 3.62 -25.63
CA GLN A 440 -8.21 4.29 -25.72
C GLN A 440 -7.52 4.40 -24.34
N HIS A 441 -8.27 4.76 -23.31
CA HIS A 441 -7.75 4.83 -21.95
C HIS A 441 -7.39 3.45 -21.40
N TYR A 442 -8.22 2.44 -21.64
CA TYR A 442 -7.94 1.07 -21.26
C TYR A 442 -6.63 0.56 -21.88
N GLU A 443 -6.46 0.71 -23.20
CA GLU A 443 -5.26 0.32 -23.92
C GLU A 443 -4.03 1.11 -23.46
N SER A 444 -4.17 2.40 -23.18
CA SER A 444 -3.11 3.23 -22.59
C SER A 444 -2.71 2.74 -21.19
N GLY A 445 -3.69 2.35 -20.37
CA GLY A 445 -3.43 1.78 -19.05
C GLY A 445 -2.60 0.50 -19.09
N ILE A 446 -2.93 -0.40 -20.01
CA ILE A 446 -2.16 -1.63 -20.24
C ILE A 446 -0.75 -1.29 -20.74
N LYS A 447 -0.63 -0.44 -21.76
CA LYS A 447 0.67 -0.05 -22.33
C LYS A 447 1.58 0.55 -21.27
N ASN A 448 1.07 1.49 -20.47
CA ASN A 448 1.82 2.11 -19.37
C ASN A 448 2.27 1.07 -18.34
N SER A 449 1.41 0.11 -17.98
CA SER A 449 1.78 -0.98 -17.07
C SER A 449 2.89 -1.86 -17.66
N LEU A 450 2.77 -2.28 -18.93
CA LEU A 450 3.81 -3.09 -19.58
C LEU A 450 5.16 -2.34 -19.66
N THR A 451 5.13 -1.04 -19.94
CA THR A 451 6.33 -0.18 -19.96
C THR A 451 6.95 -0.09 -18.56
N THR A 452 6.14 0.08 -17.52
CA THR A 452 6.62 0.09 -16.12
C THR A 452 7.41 -1.17 -15.77
N TRP A 453 7.01 -2.32 -16.31
CA TRP A 453 7.62 -3.62 -16.04
C TRP A 453 8.63 -4.08 -17.11
N GLY A 454 8.92 -3.24 -18.11
CA GLY A 454 9.94 -3.51 -19.13
C GLY A 454 9.57 -4.58 -20.14
N VAL A 455 8.28 -4.78 -20.40
CA VAL A 455 7.73 -5.77 -21.35
C VAL A 455 6.82 -5.14 -22.41
N ASP A 456 6.95 -3.85 -22.64
CA ASP A 456 6.17 -3.07 -23.61
C ASP A 456 6.32 -3.56 -25.06
N SER A 457 7.43 -4.20 -25.40
CA SER A 457 7.62 -4.86 -26.70
C SER A 457 6.59 -5.97 -26.98
N LYS A 458 5.89 -6.46 -25.96
CA LYS A 458 4.83 -7.47 -26.08
C LYS A 458 3.43 -6.87 -26.22
N TYR A 459 3.29 -5.54 -26.18
CA TYR A 459 2.00 -4.85 -26.16
C TYR A 459 1.10 -5.26 -27.35
N ASP A 460 1.61 -5.20 -28.59
CA ASP A 460 0.82 -5.43 -29.80
C ASP A 460 0.26 -6.87 -29.91
N THR A 461 0.91 -7.82 -29.26
CA THR A 461 0.41 -9.20 -29.15
C THR A 461 -0.57 -9.32 -28.01
N TYR A 462 -0.19 -8.80 -26.83
CA TYR A 462 -0.97 -8.93 -25.60
C TYR A 462 -2.35 -8.29 -25.70
N ILE A 463 -2.46 -7.10 -26.32
CA ILE A 463 -3.74 -6.40 -26.45
C ILE A 463 -4.77 -7.11 -27.34
N LYS A 464 -4.34 -8.08 -28.15
CA LYS A 464 -5.18 -8.89 -29.03
C LYS A 464 -5.63 -10.21 -28.40
N GLU A 465 -5.09 -10.59 -27.26
CA GLU A 465 -5.51 -11.79 -26.55
C GLU A 465 -7.01 -11.72 -26.23
N SER A 466 -7.73 -12.81 -26.43
CA SER A 466 -9.20 -12.83 -26.34
C SER A 466 -9.75 -12.40 -24.97
N LYS A 467 -8.97 -12.65 -23.90
CA LYS A 467 -9.31 -12.24 -22.53
C LYS A 467 -8.81 -10.83 -22.18
N VAL A 468 -8.12 -10.14 -23.10
CA VAL A 468 -7.51 -8.82 -22.91
C VAL A 468 -8.10 -7.77 -23.84
N ALA A 469 -8.43 -8.14 -25.08
CA ALA A 469 -9.07 -7.25 -26.04
C ALA A 469 -10.31 -6.57 -25.42
N PHE A 470 -10.43 -5.23 -25.57
CA PHE A 470 -11.43 -4.45 -24.87
C PHE A 470 -12.87 -4.91 -25.18
N ASP A 471 -13.62 -5.29 -24.17
CA ASP A 471 -14.99 -5.79 -24.24
C ASP A 471 -16.05 -4.78 -23.77
N ASN A 472 -15.62 -3.55 -23.45
CA ASN A 472 -16.49 -2.48 -22.98
C ASN A 472 -17.19 -2.76 -21.64
N THR A 473 -16.55 -3.54 -20.75
CA THR A 473 -17.08 -3.84 -19.41
C THR A 473 -16.22 -3.24 -18.31
N LEU A 474 -16.86 -2.89 -17.18
CA LEU A 474 -16.16 -2.47 -15.98
C LEU A 474 -15.27 -3.59 -15.41
N ALA A 475 -15.72 -4.84 -15.54
CA ALA A 475 -15.00 -6.00 -15.04
C ALA A 475 -13.63 -6.15 -15.71
N GLN A 476 -13.56 -5.88 -17.02
CA GLN A 476 -12.30 -5.93 -17.75
C GLN A 476 -11.38 -4.76 -17.37
N ILE A 477 -11.91 -3.53 -17.27
CA ILE A 477 -11.13 -2.35 -16.86
C ILE A 477 -10.52 -2.58 -15.47
N ILE A 478 -11.35 -2.96 -14.49
CA ILE A 478 -10.88 -3.18 -13.12
C ILE A 478 -9.95 -4.41 -13.03
N GLY A 479 -10.22 -5.46 -13.82
CA GLY A 479 -9.34 -6.63 -13.89
C GLY A 479 -7.93 -6.30 -14.36
N GLN A 480 -7.78 -5.44 -15.38
CA GLN A 480 -6.47 -4.98 -15.83
C GLN A 480 -5.85 -3.94 -14.88
N LYS A 481 -6.66 -3.07 -14.27
CA LYS A 481 -6.20 -2.15 -13.21
C LYS A 481 -5.67 -2.92 -12.01
N TRP A 482 -6.36 -4.00 -11.60
CA TRP A 482 -5.92 -4.89 -10.53
C TRP A 482 -4.55 -5.52 -10.84
N LEU A 483 -4.32 -6.03 -12.06
CA LEU A 483 -3.00 -6.50 -12.49
C LEU A 483 -1.96 -5.38 -12.46
N ALA A 484 -2.30 -4.19 -12.98
CA ALA A 484 -1.39 -3.03 -12.98
C ALA A 484 -1.02 -2.55 -11.57
N SER A 485 -1.86 -2.85 -10.58
CA SER A 485 -1.63 -2.52 -9.15
C SER A 485 -0.69 -3.51 -8.44
N TRP A 486 0.05 -4.35 -9.15
CA TRP A 486 1.09 -5.18 -8.56
C TRP A 486 2.05 -4.34 -7.71
N THR A 487 2.32 -4.74 -6.46
CA THR A 487 3.01 -4.00 -5.40
C THR A 487 2.25 -2.82 -4.78
N VAL A 488 1.11 -2.43 -5.34
CA VAL A 488 0.21 -1.37 -4.85
C VAL A 488 -1.17 -1.98 -4.51
N GLY A 489 -1.16 -3.11 -3.81
CA GLY A 489 -2.38 -3.86 -3.44
C GLY A 489 -3.40 -3.03 -2.68
N THR A 490 -2.99 -1.93 -2.06
CA THR A 490 -3.86 -0.97 -1.40
C THR A 490 -4.94 -0.43 -2.35
N GLU A 491 -4.54 0.05 -3.54
CA GLU A 491 -5.51 0.58 -4.52
C GLU A 491 -6.38 -0.52 -5.12
N ALA A 492 -5.81 -1.73 -5.34
CA ALA A 492 -6.58 -2.89 -5.78
C ALA A 492 -7.67 -3.28 -4.77
N TRP A 493 -7.35 -3.27 -3.46
CA TRP A 493 -8.33 -3.50 -2.40
C TRP A 493 -9.40 -2.40 -2.34
N PHE A 494 -9.01 -1.15 -2.47
CA PHE A 494 -9.95 -0.03 -2.44
C PHE A 494 -10.88 -0.02 -3.66
N ASP A 495 -10.41 -0.43 -4.83
CA ASP A 495 -11.25 -0.65 -6.01
C ASP A 495 -12.21 -1.83 -5.81
N PHE A 496 -11.74 -2.94 -5.24
CA PHE A 496 -12.59 -4.08 -4.88
C PHE A 496 -13.74 -3.64 -3.94
N ARG A 497 -13.46 -2.90 -2.88
CA ARG A 497 -14.49 -2.40 -1.97
C ARG A 497 -15.56 -1.59 -2.69
N ARG A 498 -15.14 -0.76 -3.65
CA ARG A 498 -15.98 0.17 -4.39
C ARG A 498 -16.79 -0.51 -5.49
N THR A 499 -16.24 -1.54 -6.14
CA THR A 499 -16.81 -2.14 -7.35
C THR A 499 -17.26 -3.59 -7.18
N GLY A 500 -16.71 -4.32 -6.21
CA GLY A 500 -16.81 -5.77 -6.10
C GLY A 500 -15.93 -6.51 -7.10
N LEU A 501 -15.00 -5.82 -7.78
CA LEU A 501 -14.18 -6.38 -8.87
C LEU A 501 -12.67 -6.22 -8.58
N PRO A 502 -11.87 -7.16 -9.10
CA PRO A 502 -12.30 -8.46 -9.64
C PRO A 502 -13.05 -9.26 -8.57
N ALA A 503 -13.80 -10.29 -8.95
CA ALA A 503 -14.54 -11.12 -8.00
C ALA A 503 -13.58 -11.97 -7.16
N LEU A 504 -13.06 -11.39 -6.09
CA LEU A 504 -12.15 -12.03 -5.14
C LEU A 504 -12.95 -12.79 -4.09
N VAL A 505 -12.56 -14.03 -3.83
CA VAL A 505 -13.20 -14.90 -2.84
C VAL A 505 -12.17 -15.26 -1.77
N PRO A 506 -12.44 -15.04 -0.47
CA PRO A 506 -11.56 -15.46 0.59
C PRO A 506 -11.46 -16.97 0.63
N GLY A 507 -10.32 -17.50 1.08
CA GLY A 507 -10.14 -18.93 1.25
C GLY A 507 -10.78 -19.46 2.54
N ASN A 508 -10.67 -20.78 2.73
CA ASN A 508 -11.31 -21.50 3.82
C ASN A 508 -10.73 -21.24 5.23
N ALA A 509 -9.63 -20.51 5.32
CA ALA A 509 -9.02 -20.09 6.58
C ALA A 509 -9.47 -18.69 7.02
N SER A 510 -10.12 -17.92 6.14
CA SER A 510 -10.70 -16.63 6.50
C SER A 510 -11.77 -16.80 7.58
N ALA A 511 -11.83 -15.85 8.49
CA ALA A 511 -12.83 -15.87 9.58
C ALA A 511 -14.26 -15.62 9.08
N GLU A 512 -14.40 -14.96 7.92
CA GLU A 512 -15.67 -14.68 7.26
C GLU A 512 -15.60 -15.11 5.78
N PRO A 513 -16.73 -15.46 5.16
CA PRO A 513 -16.77 -15.87 3.74
C PRO A 513 -16.67 -14.69 2.77
N VAL A 514 -16.34 -13.51 3.27
CA VAL A 514 -16.16 -12.25 2.53
C VAL A 514 -14.88 -11.56 2.96
N LEU A 515 -14.29 -10.75 2.08
CA LEU A 515 -13.07 -10.01 2.36
C LEU A 515 -13.35 -8.81 3.28
N PRO A 516 -12.40 -8.43 4.16
CA PRO A 516 -12.53 -7.23 4.99
C PRO A 516 -12.58 -5.95 4.14
N VAL A 517 -13.22 -4.91 4.67
CA VAL A 517 -13.43 -3.62 3.98
C VAL A 517 -12.75 -2.43 4.67
N ARG A 518 -12.16 -2.62 5.85
CA ARG A 518 -11.45 -1.58 6.61
C ARG A 518 -10.50 -2.19 7.62
N PHE A 519 -9.66 -1.38 8.24
CA PHE A 519 -8.96 -1.71 9.48
C PHE A 519 -9.82 -1.34 10.70
N ASN A 520 -9.69 -2.10 11.79
CA ASN A 520 -10.28 -1.73 13.07
C ASN A 520 -9.51 -0.55 13.67
N TYR A 521 -10.21 0.33 14.40
CA TYR A 521 -9.51 1.30 15.24
C TYR A 521 -8.69 0.60 16.32
N GLY A 522 -7.47 1.08 16.56
CA GLY A 522 -6.56 0.55 17.55
C GLY A 522 -7.02 0.79 18.99
N ASP A 523 -6.62 -0.07 19.93
CA ASP A 523 -7.02 0.02 21.34
C ASP A 523 -6.58 1.33 21.99
N ASN A 524 -5.35 1.79 21.74
CA ASN A 524 -4.87 3.08 22.23
C ASN A 524 -5.72 4.24 21.70
N THR A 525 -6.07 4.21 20.42
CA THR A 525 -6.95 5.17 19.77
C THR A 525 -8.31 5.24 20.45
N MET A 526 -8.91 4.08 20.74
CA MET A 526 -10.20 3.98 21.42
C MET A 526 -10.12 4.45 22.88
N ASN A 527 -9.04 4.12 23.59
CA ASN A 527 -8.91 4.41 25.02
C ASN A 527 -8.57 5.89 25.30
N PHE A 528 -7.68 6.51 24.51
CA PHE A 528 -7.24 7.87 24.78
C PHE A 528 -8.20 8.96 24.27
N ASN A 529 -9.12 8.62 23.37
CA ASN A 529 -10.11 9.53 22.82
C ASN A 529 -11.47 8.83 22.66
N SER A 530 -11.94 8.19 23.74
CA SER A 530 -13.09 7.28 23.70
C SER A 530 -14.36 7.93 23.19
N VAL A 531 -14.69 9.15 23.62
CA VAL A 531 -15.92 9.85 23.20
C VAL A 531 -15.99 10.02 21.69
N ASN A 532 -14.92 10.47 21.07
CA ASN A 532 -14.88 10.74 19.62
C ASN A 532 -14.71 9.46 18.81
N SER A 533 -13.92 8.49 19.32
CA SER A 533 -13.78 7.19 18.66
C SER A 533 -15.06 6.36 18.71
N ASP A 534 -15.80 6.37 19.83
CA ASP A 534 -17.10 5.74 19.92
C ASP A 534 -18.12 6.37 18.96
N ALA A 535 -18.11 7.69 18.83
CA ALA A 535 -18.93 8.39 17.86
C ALA A 535 -18.61 7.94 16.41
N ALA A 536 -17.31 7.78 16.07
CA ALA A 536 -16.88 7.27 14.77
C ALA A 536 -17.32 5.81 14.55
N VAL A 537 -17.13 4.93 15.54
CA VAL A 537 -17.59 3.54 15.50
C VAL A 537 -19.10 3.49 15.29
N ASN A 538 -19.86 4.38 15.97
CA ASN A 538 -21.33 4.43 15.83
C ASN A 538 -21.81 4.84 14.43
N ARG A 539 -20.99 5.47 13.60
CA ARG A 539 -21.29 5.78 12.19
C ARG A 539 -21.00 4.64 11.22
N LEU A 540 -20.32 3.57 11.66
CA LEU A 540 -20.12 2.38 10.84
C LEU A 540 -21.42 1.60 10.64
N GLU A 541 -21.63 1.08 9.44
CA GLU A 541 -22.73 0.17 9.12
C GLU A 541 -22.34 -1.27 9.48
N VAL A 542 -23.06 -1.85 10.44
CA VAL A 542 -22.92 -3.25 10.83
C VAL A 542 -23.48 -4.15 9.74
N THR A 543 -22.76 -5.21 9.41
CA THR A 543 -23.17 -6.24 8.44
C THR A 543 -23.37 -7.58 9.14
N SER A 544 -23.95 -8.57 8.43
CA SER A 544 -24.03 -9.95 8.93
C SER A 544 -22.66 -10.56 9.26
N HIS A 545 -21.57 -10.01 8.66
CA HIS A 545 -20.19 -10.46 8.85
C HIS A 545 -19.44 -9.71 9.97
N SER A 546 -20.01 -8.65 10.52
CA SER A 546 -19.43 -7.97 11.70
C SER A 546 -19.47 -8.87 12.93
N GLY A 547 -20.55 -9.65 13.06
CA GLY A 547 -20.68 -10.74 14.04
C GLY A 547 -20.47 -10.30 15.49
N LEU A 548 -19.89 -11.20 16.30
CA LEU A 548 -19.55 -10.97 17.70
C LEU A 548 -18.40 -9.97 17.91
N ARG A 549 -17.74 -9.51 16.84
CA ARG A 549 -16.64 -8.54 16.87
C ARG A 549 -17.12 -7.11 17.12
N GLY A 550 -18.44 -6.89 17.15
CA GLY A 550 -19.05 -5.57 17.38
C GLY A 550 -18.89 -4.61 16.19
N LYS A 551 -19.30 -3.35 16.39
CA LYS A 551 -19.27 -2.33 15.34
C LYS A 551 -17.85 -1.99 14.83
N ASN A 552 -16.84 -2.00 15.69
CA ASN A 552 -15.44 -1.77 15.29
C ASN A 552 -14.84 -3.01 14.60
N SER A 553 -15.57 -3.61 13.68
CA SER A 553 -15.15 -4.78 12.92
C SER A 553 -14.55 -4.36 11.57
N GLN A 554 -13.60 -5.14 11.06
CA GLN A 554 -13.06 -4.97 9.72
C GLN A 554 -14.06 -5.32 8.61
N TRP A 555 -15.21 -5.91 8.96
CA TRP A 555 -16.35 -6.18 8.07
C TRP A 555 -17.50 -5.19 8.26
N SER A 556 -17.38 -4.19 9.13
CA SER A 556 -18.31 -3.08 9.23
C SER A 556 -18.02 -2.04 8.16
N LYS A 557 -19.05 -1.56 7.46
CA LYS A 557 -18.85 -0.67 6.31
C LYS A 557 -18.62 0.78 6.73
N PRO A 558 -17.50 1.40 6.32
CA PRO A 558 -17.30 2.84 6.43
C PRO A 558 -18.16 3.58 5.39
N TRP A 559 -18.38 4.89 5.58
CA TRP A 559 -19.25 5.72 4.75
C TRP A 559 -19.08 5.50 3.23
N ILE A 560 -17.84 5.35 2.76
CA ILE A 560 -17.53 5.25 1.33
C ILE A 560 -18.20 4.05 0.63
N VAL A 561 -18.52 2.98 1.36
CA VAL A 561 -19.17 1.76 0.83
C VAL A 561 -20.59 1.54 1.35
N GLN A 562 -21.06 2.35 2.29
CA GLN A 562 -22.43 2.29 2.79
C GLN A 562 -23.44 2.63 1.71
N GLY A 563 -24.55 1.85 1.61
CA GLY A 563 -25.62 2.08 0.66
C GLY A 563 -25.27 1.82 -0.81
N THR A 564 -24.10 1.32 -1.12
CA THR A 564 -23.66 1.03 -2.51
C THR A 564 -24.00 -0.38 -2.97
N GLY A 565 -24.36 -1.28 -2.05
CA GLY A 565 -24.51 -2.71 -2.34
C GLY A 565 -23.18 -3.41 -2.69
N LYS A 566 -22.04 -2.80 -2.35
CA LYS A 566 -20.68 -3.28 -2.64
C LYS A 566 -19.87 -3.38 -1.35
N PRO A 567 -18.83 -4.26 -1.34
CA PRO A 567 -18.43 -5.23 -2.35
C PRO A 567 -19.29 -6.49 -2.35
N TRP A 568 -20.04 -6.70 -1.24
CA TRP A 568 -20.88 -7.88 -0.96
C TRP A 568 -22.11 -7.51 -0.11
#